data_19dd0374a0a728299397b96d752640c1
#
_entry.id   19dd0374a0a728299397b96d752640c1
#
_cell.length_a   1.000
_cell.length_b   1.000
_cell.length_c   1.000
_cell.angle_alpha   90.00
_cell.angle_beta   90.00
_cell.angle_gamma   90.00
#
_symmetry.space_group_name_H-M   'P 1'
#
loop_
_entity.id
_entity.type
_entity.pdbx_description
1 polymer ?
#
loop_
_entity_poly.entity_id
_entity_poly.type
_entity_poly.pdbx_seq_one_letter_code
_entity_poly.pdbx_strand_id
1 'polypeptide(L)'
;MSALLPIFYKQLVIQTQTVMEEGLNQEHRLLAMRARPKVLITNSYERGLRLFNKYEPFILGAISDARIPRGGVLDESAGVALLTQIKRKRFDIPRLLYSSESQNAQRAKEISAGFVDKNSP
;
A
#
# COMPACT_ATOMS: atom_id res chain seq x y z
N MET A 1 0.64 10.13 -18.12
CA MET A 1 0.22 9.21 -17.04
C MET A 1 1.09 9.31 -15.83
N SER A 2 2.40 9.29 -15.99
CA SER A 2 3.31 9.39 -14.86
C SER A 2 3.17 10.71 -14.08
N ALA A 3 2.77 11.81 -14.74
CA ALA A 3 2.58 13.10 -14.07
C ALA A 3 1.38 13.11 -13.11
N LEU A 4 0.38 12.28 -13.35
CA LEU A 4 -0.81 12.20 -12.50
C LEU A 4 -0.61 11.29 -11.28
N LEU A 5 0.29 10.31 -11.39
CA LEU A 5 0.52 9.35 -10.34
C LEU A 5 1.05 9.96 -9.05
N PRO A 6 2.01 10.92 -9.06
CA PRO A 6 2.47 11.52 -7.81
C PRO A 6 1.36 12.29 -7.08
N ILE A 7 0.48 12.98 -7.81
CA ILE A 7 -0.63 13.71 -7.20
C ILE A 7 -1.62 12.73 -6.59
N PHE A 8 -1.97 11.69 -7.33
CA PHE A 8 -2.87 10.64 -6.86
C PHE A 8 -2.30 9.94 -5.63
N TYR A 9 -1.01 9.62 -5.66
CA TYR A 9 -0.31 8.99 -4.55
C TYR A 9 -0.39 9.85 -3.29
N LYS A 10 -0.15 11.16 -3.41
CA LYS A 10 -0.23 12.08 -2.28
C LYS A 10 -1.63 12.11 -1.67
N GLN A 11 -2.66 12.12 -2.50
CA GLN A 11 -4.04 12.12 -2.02
C GLN A 11 -4.37 10.83 -1.26
N LEU A 12 -3.91 9.69 -1.77
CA LEU A 12 -4.12 8.41 -1.11
C LEU A 12 -3.38 8.33 0.22
N VAL A 13 -2.15 8.86 0.28
CA VAL A 13 -1.39 8.92 1.54
C VAL A 13 -2.14 9.75 2.57
N ILE A 14 -2.65 10.92 2.17
CA ILE A 14 -3.40 11.80 3.07
C ILE A 14 -4.65 11.09 3.59
N GLN A 15 -5.39 10.41 2.72
CA GLN A 15 -6.60 9.67 3.14
C GLN A 15 -6.26 8.56 4.12
N THR A 16 -5.18 7.83 3.86
CA THR A 16 -4.76 6.74 4.74
C THR A 16 -4.32 7.27 6.09
N GLN A 17 -3.56 8.36 6.10
CA GLN A 17 -3.15 9.01 7.33
C GLN A 17 -4.36 9.51 8.13
N THR A 18 -5.34 10.11 7.46
CA THR A 18 -6.55 10.59 8.12
C THR A 18 -7.26 9.44 8.82
N VAL A 19 -7.42 8.31 8.15
CA VAL A 19 -8.02 7.12 8.76
C VAL A 19 -7.25 6.69 10.00
N MET A 20 -5.91 6.74 9.94
CA MET A 20 -5.07 6.31 11.05
C MET A 20 -5.07 7.30 12.21
N GLU A 21 -5.08 8.60 11.93
CA GLU A 21 -4.97 9.62 12.97
C GLU A 21 -6.30 9.93 13.64
N GLU A 22 -7.38 9.92 12.89
CA GLU A 22 -8.70 10.30 13.40
C GLU A 22 -9.51 9.13 13.94
N GLY A 23 -9.17 7.92 13.55
CA GLY A 23 -9.97 6.74 13.86
C GLY A 23 -9.98 6.33 15.32
N LEU A 24 -9.20 7.01 16.17
CA LEU A 24 -9.08 6.64 17.57
C LEU A 24 -10.06 7.34 18.49
N ASN A 25 -10.74 8.37 18.01
CA ASN A 25 -11.45 9.27 18.90
C ASN A 25 -12.93 9.01 19.06
N GLN A 26 -13.55 8.24 18.15
CA GLN A 26 -15.00 8.02 18.24
C GLN A 26 -15.38 6.73 17.52
N GLU A 27 -16.10 5.86 18.20
CA GLU A 27 -16.61 4.63 17.61
C GLU A 27 -17.43 4.89 16.34
N HIS A 28 -18.19 5.96 16.35
CA HIS A 28 -19.01 6.38 15.23
C HIS A 28 -18.19 6.62 13.97
N ARG A 29 -17.09 7.36 14.12
CA ARG A 29 -16.17 7.63 13.01
C ARG A 29 -15.46 6.37 12.57
N LEU A 30 -15.08 5.55 13.53
CA LEU A 30 -14.36 4.32 13.23
C LEU A 30 -15.21 3.38 12.38
N LEU A 31 -16.49 3.22 12.72
CA LEU A 31 -17.41 2.39 11.96
C LEU A 31 -17.64 2.94 10.55
N ALA A 32 -17.84 4.26 10.44
CA ALA A 32 -18.02 4.91 9.14
C ALA A 32 -16.77 4.76 8.27
N MET A 33 -15.59 4.93 8.86
CA MET A 33 -14.33 4.79 8.15
C MET A 33 -14.06 3.36 7.70
N ARG A 34 -14.43 2.37 8.50
CA ARG A 34 -14.27 0.97 8.13
C ARG A 34 -15.10 0.60 6.91
N ALA A 35 -16.28 1.21 6.77
CA ALA A 35 -17.18 0.92 5.66
C ALA A 35 -16.79 1.64 4.36
N ARG A 36 -15.89 2.62 4.43
CA ARG A 36 -15.48 3.37 3.23
C ARG A 36 -14.44 2.61 2.44
N PRO A 37 -14.53 2.63 1.09
CA PRO A 37 -13.46 2.08 0.24
C PRO A 37 -12.14 2.76 0.53
N LYS A 38 -11.07 1.97 0.58
CA LYS A 38 -9.72 2.44 0.94
C LYS A 38 -8.68 1.91 -0.01
N VAL A 39 -7.61 2.67 -0.17
CA VAL A 39 -6.39 2.19 -0.81
C VAL A 39 -5.32 2.09 0.28
N LEU A 40 -4.73 0.92 0.39
CA LEU A 40 -3.67 0.69 1.36
C LEU A 40 -2.35 1.25 0.83
N ILE A 41 -1.76 2.15 1.59
CA ILE A 41 -0.41 2.66 1.33
C ILE A 41 0.39 2.44 2.60
N THR A 42 1.50 1.73 2.49
CA THR A 42 2.23 1.31 3.68
C THR A 42 3.68 1.78 3.65
N ASN A 43 4.19 2.08 4.83
CA ASN A 43 5.58 2.43 5.05
C ASN A 43 6.32 1.43 5.95
N SER A 44 5.69 0.31 6.26
CA SER A 44 6.35 -0.81 6.93
C SER A 44 5.59 -2.10 6.66
N TYR A 45 6.31 -3.21 6.74
CA TYR A 45 5.74 -4.53 6.45
C TYR A 45 4.65 -4.88 7.46
N GLU A 46 4.97 -4.79 8.76
CA GLU A 46 4.06 -5.20 9.82
C GLU A 46 2.83 -4.32 9.88
N ARG A 47 3.02 -3.01 9.71
CA ARG A 47 1.90 -2.07 9.70
C ARG A 47 1.00 -2.30 8.49
N GLY A 48 1.60 -2.56 7.33
CA GLY A 48 0.84 -2.85 6.12
C GLY A 48 -0.03 -4.08 6.28
N LEU A 49 0.52 -5.17 6.82
CA LEU A 49 -0.25 -6.37 7.08
C LEU A 49 -1.37 -6.13 8.09
N ARG A 50 -1.09 -5.39 9.14
CA ARG A 50 -2.09 -5.10 10.17
C ARG A 50 -3.24 -4.30 9.60
N LEU A 51 -2.94 -3.26 8.84
CA LEU A 51 -3.97 -2.43 8.21
C LEU A 51 -4.77 -3.23 7.18
N PHE A 52 -4.09 -4.06 6.40
CA PHE A 52 -4.77 -4.91 5.44
C PHE A 52 -5.75 -5.85 6.13
N ASN A 53 -5.31 -6.52 7.19
CA ASN A 53 -6.18 -7.45 7.91
C ASN A 53 -7.37 -6.74 8.55
N LYS A 54 -7.16 -5.50 9.02
CA LYS A 54 -8.20 -4.74 9.69
C LYS A 54 -9.29 -4.25 8.72
N TYR A 55 -8.90 -3.82 7.53
CA TYR A 55 -9.81 -3.19 6.57
C TYR A 55 -10.01 -4.01 5.30
N GLU A 56 -9.63 -5.26 5.31
CA GLU A 56 -9.53 -6.10 4.12
C GLU A 56 -10.77 -6.05 3.22
N PRO A 57 -12.02 -6.16 3.74
CA PRO A 57 -13.18 -6.17 2.84
C PRO A 57 -13.39 -4.87 2.07
N PHE A 58 -12.81 -3.78 2.54
CA PHE A 58 -13.03 -2.46 1.95
C PHE A 58 -11.82 -1.95 1.18
N ILE A 59 -10.75 -2.75 1.08
CA ILE A 59 -9.53 -2.33 0.39
C ILE A 59 -9.70 -2.56 -1.11
N LEU A 60 -9.56 -1.47 -1.87
CA LEU A 60 -9.68 -1.49 -3.34
C LEU A 60 -8.36 -1.73 -4.04
N GLY A 61 -7.26 -1.50 -3.37
CA GLY A 61 -5.94 -1.67 -3.95
C GLY A 61 -4.86 -1.45 -2.91
N ALA A 62 -3.61 -1.76 -3.26
CA ALA A 62 -2.48 -1.61 -2.37
C ALA A 62 -1.27 -1.06 -3.13
N ILE A 63 -0.58 -0.12 -2.50
CA ILE A 63 0.64 0.48 -3.04
C ILE A 63 1.72 0.36 -1.98
N SER A 64 2.88 -0.14 -2.34
CA SER A 64 4.00 -0.26 -1.43
C SER A 64 5.30 0.14 -2.11
N ASP A 65 6.16 0.83 -1.36
CA ASP A 65 7.56 0.93 -1.75
C ASP A 65 8.18 -0.46 -1.74
N ALA A 66 9.14 -0.69 -2.63
CA ALA A 66 9.87 -1.96 -2.66
C ALA A 66 10.69 -2.13 -1.39
N ARG A 67 11.31 -1.05 -0.93
CA ARG A 67 12.16 -1.05 0.26
C ARG A 67 11.43 -0.37 1.42
N ILE A 68 11.00 -1.18 2.38
CA ILE A 68 10.32 -0.71 3.57
C ILE A 68 10.87 -1.44 4.79
N PRO A 69 10.73 -0.86 5.99
CA PRO A 69 11.16 -1.54 7.20
C PRO A 69 10.39 -2.84 7.45
N ARG A 70 11.11 -3.83 7.91
CA ARG A 70 10.56 -5.10 8.36
C ARG A 70 11.33 -5.52 9.61
N GLY A 71 10.63 -5.68 10.71
CA GLY A 71 11.28 -5.95 11.99
C GLY A 71 12.15 -4.80 12.46
N GLY A 72 11.80 -3.57 12.08
CA GLY A 72 12.56 -2.38 12.46
C GLY A 72 13.80 -2.10 11.60
N VAL A 73 14.06 -2.93 10.59
CA VAL A 73 15.23 -2.78 9.70
C VAL A 73 14.75 -2.61 8.26
N LEU A 74 15.35 -1.67 7.55
CA LEU A 74 15.02 -1.43 6.15
C LEU A 74 15.36 -2.67 5.32
N ASP A 75 14.38 -3.18 4.58
CA ASP A 75 14.47 -4.43 3.84
C ASP A 75 14.07 -4.20 2.39
N GLU A 76 14.96 -4.50 1.45
CA GLU A 76 14.72 -4.27 0.02
C GLU A 76 13.66 -5.20 -0.57
N SER A 77 13.34 -6.29 0.11
CA SER A 77 12.36 -7.26 -0.37
C SER A 77 11.03 -7.18 0.37
N ALA A 78 10.91 -6.30 1.36
CA ALA A 78 9.74 -6.27 2.23
C ALA A 78 8.48 -5.82 1.49
N GLY A 79 8.62 -4.86 0.55
CA GLY A 79 7.47 -4.42 -0.25
C GLY A 79 6.90 -5.54 -1.12
N VAL A 80 7.79 -6.28 -1.79
CA VAL A 80 7.40 -7.43 -2.60
C VAL A 80 6.75 -8.50 -1.72
N ALA A 81 7.32 -8.76 -0.54
CA ALA A 81 6.77 -9.74 0.39
C ALA A 81 5.38 -9.34 0.86
N LEU A 82 5.19 -8.06 1.17
CA LEU A 82 3.89 -7.56 1.61
C LEU A 82 2.83 -7.71 0.51
N LEU A 83 3.15 -7.27 -0.70
CA LEU A 83 2.22 -7.37 -1.82
C LEU A 83 1.91 -8.82 -2.18
N THR A 84 2.86 -9.73 -1.98
CA THR A 84 2.64 -11.16 -2.15
C THR A 84 1.63 -11.70 -1.14
N GLN A 85 1.73 -11.29 0.11
CA GLN A 85 0.78 -11.68 1.15
C GLN A 85 -0.63 -11.16 0.83
N ILE A 86 -0.71 -9.92 0.36
CA ILE A 86 -1.99 -9.33 -0.03
C ILE A 86 -2.60 -10.10 -1.20
N LYS A 87 -1.78 -10.48 -2.19
CA LYS A 87 -2.25 -11.28 -3.33
C LYS A 87 -2.86 -12.60 -2.89
N ARG A 88 -2.28 -13.25 -1.91
CA ARG A 88 -2.79 -14.53 -1.40
C ARG A 88 -4.17 -14.39 -0.79
N LYS A 89 -4.47 -13.25 -0.18
CA LYS A 89 -5.76 -12.99 0.46
C LYS A 89 -6.76 -12.35 -0.47
N ARG A 90 -6.32 -11.48 -1.34
CA ARG A 90 -7.17 -10.73 -2.27
C ARG A 90 -6.47 -10.59 -3.62
N PHE A 91 -6.49 -11.67 -4.42
CA PHE A 91 -5.88 -11.66 -5.76
C PHE A 91 -6.61 -10.73 -6.73
N ASP A 92 -7.82 -10.30 -6.40
CA ASP A 92 -8.68 -9.51 -7.26
C ASP A 92 -8.39 -8.01 -7.23
N ILE A 93 -7.62 -7.52 -6.25
CA ILE A 93 -7.34 -6.10 -6.14
C ILE A 93 -6.01 -5.73 -6.82
N PRO A 94 -5.94 -4.53 -7.44
CA PRO A 94 -4.69 -4.07 -8.02
C PRO A 94 -3.64 -3.80 -6.95
N ARG A 95 -2.39 -4.11 -7.27
CA ARG A 95 -1.25 -3.89 -6.40
C ARG A 95 -0.16 -3.20 -7.20
N LEU A 96 0.48 -2.19 -6.60
CA LEU A 96 1.52 -1.42 -7.24
C LEU A 96 2.78 -1.43 -6.39
N LEU A 97 3.90 -1.71 -7.03
CA LEU A 97 5.22 -1.61 -6.40
C LEU A 97 5.87 -0.32 -6.86
N TYR A 98 6.29 0.51 -5.92
CA TYR A 98 6.86 1.82 -6.17
C TYR A 98 8.33 1.80 -5.81
N SER A 99 9.21 2.13 -6.76
CA SER A 99 10.65 2.01 -6.55
C SER A 99 11.43 2.95 -7.47
N SER A 100 12.58 3.41 -6.98
CA SER A 100 13.54 4.13 -7.80
C SER A 100 14.49 3.20 -8.55
N GLU A 101 14.44 1.91 -8.27
CA GLU A 101 15.34 0.92 -8.88
C GLU A 101 14.61 0.12 -9.94
N SER A 102 15.07 0.26 -11.20
CA SER A 102 14.40 -0.35 -12.35
C SER A 102 14.34 -1.88 -12.29
N GLN A 103 15.29 -2.52 -11.60
CA GLN A 103 15.28 -3.98 -11.46
C GLN A 103 14.05 -4.48 -10.70
N ASN A 104 13.41 -3.64 -9.93
CA ASN A 104 12.19 -4.00 -9.22
C ASN A 104 10.97 -4.13 -10.14
N ALA A 105 11.06 -3.67 -11.39
CA ALA A 105 10.00 -3.91 -12.36
C ALA A 105 9.80 -5.41 -12.62
N GLN A 106 10.89 -6.17 -12.69
CA GLN A 106 10.80 -7.61 -12.88
C GLN A 106 10.17 -8.29 -11.66
N ARG A 107 10.54 -7.83 -10.46
CA ARG A 107 9.97 -8.37 -9.21
C ARG A 107 8.48 -8.11 -9.13
N ALA A 108 8.05 -6.91 -9.54
CA ALA A 108 6.62 -6.59 -9.60
C ALA A 108 5.89 -7.52 -10.57
N LYS A 109 6.47 -7.75 -11.73
CA LYS A 109 5.90 -8.63 -12.75
C LYS A 109 5.72 -10.05 -12.23
N GLU A 110 6.69 -10.56 -11.48
CA GLU A 110 6.64 -11.90 -10.91
C GLU A 110 5.47 -12.10 -9.95
N ILE A 111 5.05 -11.04 -9.28
CA ILE A 111 3.91 -11.10 -8.35
C ILE A 111 2.63 -10.51 -8.96
N SER A 112 2.64 -10.28 -10.25
CA SER A 112 1.50 -9.71 -10.99
C SER A 112 1.07 -8.35 -10.44
N ALA A 113 2.04 -7.54 -10.01
CA ALA A 113 1.81 -6.17 -9.55
C ALA A 113 2.25 -5.18 -10.61
N GLY A 114 1.62 -4.00 -10.62
CA GLY A 114 2.10 -2.90 -11.43
C GLY A 114 3.39 -2.33 -10.85
N PHE A 115 4.17 -1.67 -11.69
CA PHE A 115 5.41 -1.03 -11.27
C PHE A 115 5.35 0.45 -11.56
N VAL A 116 5.71 1.26 -10.57
CA VAL A 116 5.80 2.72 -10.71
C VAL A 116 7.23 3.13 -10.39
N ASP A 117 7.89 3.78 -11.37
CA ASP A 117 9.26 4.25 -11.22
C ASP A 117 9.25 5.64 -10.57
N LYS A 118 9.90 5.76 -9.41
CA LYS A 118 10.00 7.04 -8.69
C LYS A 118 10.75 8.10 -9.47
N ASN A 119 11.63 7.69 -10.38
CA ASN A 119 12.43 8.60 -11.19
C ASN A 119 11.73 9.02 -12.48
N SER A 120 10.58 8.43 -12.77
CA SER A 120 9.82 8.78 -13.95
C SER A 120 9.09 10.11 -13.75
N PRO A 121 9.20 11.09 -14.65
CA PRO A 121 8.49 12.35 -14.51
C PRO A 121 6.97 12.23 -14.63
#